data_f1366c8f1a49c4ca7dbe6f276c6f6d3c
#
_entry.id   f1366c8f1a49c4ca7dbe6f276c6f6d3c
#
_cell.length_a   1.000
_cell.length_b   1.000
_cell.length_c   1.000
_cell.angle_alpha   90.00
_cell.angle_beta   90.00
_cell.angle_gamma   90.00
#
_symmetry.space_group_name_H-M   'P 1'
#
loop_
_entity.id
_entity.type
_entity.pdbx_description
1 polymer ?
#
loop_
_entity_poly.entity_id
_entity_poly.type
_entity_poly.pdbx_seq_one_letter_code
_entity_poly.pdbx_strand_id
1 'polypeptide(L)'
;IGVDDYSKRMLFYVQHAMQGKAMYVDNLDEPLGFIRSDEAGDFLAFLAEQPFVGPINGSAHGTASVADILAYVEQKTGKQAILRADGDPAPYNGETAYSIDTTKAESLGYSFSNLPDWLPGLLDACIAEVRDA
;
A
#
# COMPACT_ATOMS: atom_id res chain seq x y z
N ILE A 1 3.58 -2.83 -2.84
CA ILE A 1 4.00 -1.43 -2.61
C ILE A 1 5.40 -1.36 -2.01
N GLY A 2 6.11 -0.28 -2.27
CA GLY A 2 7.45 0.00 -1.75
C GLY A 2 7.81 1.44 -2.05
N VAL A 3 8.86 1.97 -1.38
CA VAL A 3 9.33 3.35 -1.61
C VAL A 3 9.89 3.48 -3.02
N ASP A 4 10.61 2.48 -3.46
CA ASP A 4 11.24 2.40 -4.78
C ASP A 4 10.39 1.63 -5.81
N ASP A 5 9.14 1.37 -5.49
CA ASP A 5 8.19 0.72 -6.39
C ASP A 5 8.04 1.57 -7.66
N TYR A 6 8.26 0.94 -8.81
CA TYR A 6 8.17 1.60 -10.11
C TYR A 6 6.84 2.32 -10.32
N SER A 7 5.74 1.75 -9.84
CA SER A 7 4.41 2.34 -10.01
C SER A 7 4.21 3.61 -9.18
N LYS A 8 4.97 3.77 -8.10
CA LYS A 8 4.93 4.91 -7.17
C LYS A 8 3.52 5.25 -6.65
N ARG A 9 2.64 4.25 -6.55
CA ARG A 9 1.26 4.48 -6.18
C ARG A 9 1.11 5.01 -4.75
N MET A 10 1.84 4.43 -3.80
CA MET A 10 1.80 4.90 -2.41
C MET A 10 2.45 6.28 -2.30
N LEU A 11 3.56 6.50 -3.00
CA LEU A 11 4.25 7.78 -3.01
C LEU A 11 3.36 8.92 -3.53
N PHE A 12 2.45 8.64 -4.46
CA PHE A 12 1.49 9.62 -4.98
C PHE A 12 0.72 10.32 -3.85
N TYR A 13 0.14 9.53 -2.93
CA TYR A 13 -0.65 10.08 -1.83
C TYR A 13 0.18 10.94 -0.90
N VAL A 14 1.36 10.46 -0.54
CA VAL A 14 2.28 11.18 0.35
C VAL A 14 2.75 12.48 -0.31
N GLN A 15 3.16 12.42 -1.57
CA GLN A 15 3.66 13.57 -2.31
C GLN A 15 2.59 14.64 -2.49
N HIS A 16 1.38 14.27 -2.89
CA HIS A 16 0.28 15.22 -3.07
C HIS A 16 -0.09 15.90 -1.75
N ALA A 17 -0.19 15.12 -0.67
CA ALA A 17 -0.50 15.70 0.65
C ALA A 17 0.59 16.68 1.10
N MET A 18 1.86 16.30 0.98
CA MET A 18 2.97 17.14 1.45
C MET A 18 3.19 18.38 0.58
N GLN A 19 2.93 18.30 -0.71
CA GLN A 19 3.14 19.41 -1.65
C GLN A 19 1.90 20.29 -1.87
N GLY A 20 0.80 19.99 -1.19
CA GLY A 20 -0.43 20.77 -1.31
C GLY A 20 -1.10 20.65 -2.68
N LYS A 21 -0.93 19.52 -3.35
CA LYS A 21 -1.56 19.24 -4.64
C LYS A 21 -2.89 18.56 -4.43
N ALA A 22 -3.95 19.09 -5.05
CA ALA A 22 -5.28 18.50 -4.97
C ALA A 22 -5.32 17.14 -5.64
N MET A 23 -5.98 16.17 -4.98
CA MET A 23 -6.20 14.84 -5.52
C MET A 23 -7.69 14.48 -5.47
N TYR A 24 -8.12 13.67 -6.42
CA TYR A 24 -9.46 13.10 -6.44
C TYR A 24 -9.39 11.66 -5.95
N VAL A 25 -10.10 11.38 -4.86
CA VAL A 25 -10.18 10.05 -4.24
C VAL A 25 -11.66 9.65 -4.15
N ASP A 26 -12.03 8.55 -4.79
CA ASP A 26 -13.41 8.07 -4.81
C ASP A 26 -13.73 7.00 -3.76
N ASN A 27 -12.72 6.50 -3.05
CA ASN A 27 -12.82 5.35 -2.15
C ASN A 27 -12.10 5.58 -0.81
N LEU A 28 -12.21 6.77 -0.26
CA LEU A 28 -11.43 7.23 0.89
C LEU A 28 -11.47 6.27 2.09
N ASP A 29 -12.64 5.68 2.37
CA ASP A 29 -12.86 4.85 3.54
C ASP A 29 -12.84 3.33 3.27
N GLU A 30 -12.57 2.92 2.03
CA GLU A 30 -12.53 1.51 1.67
C GLU A 30 -11.31 0.81 2.28
N PRO A 31 -11.49 -0.32 2.99
CA PRO A 31 -10.36 -1.10 3.51
C PRO A 31 -9.67 -1.85 2.38
N LEU A 32 -8.44 -1.45 2.08
CA LEU A 32 -7.64 -2.02 1.01
C LEU A 32 -6.55 -2.94 1.55
N GLY A 33 -6.26 -4.02 0.82
CA GLY A 33 -5.17 -4.93 1.13
C GLY A 33 -3.91 -4.58 0.34
N PHE A 34 -2.74 -4.95 0.89
CA PHE A 34 -1.45 -4.65 0.28
C PHE A 34 -0.46 -5.79 0.50
N ILE A 35 0.54 -5.85 -0.35
CA ILE A 35 1.76 -6.62 -0.11
C ILE A 35 2.95 -5.70 -0.34
N ARG A 36 3.97 -5.81 0.51
CA ARG A 36 5.21 -5.05 0.35
C ARG A 36 6.05 -5.69 -0.75
N SER A 37 6.74 -4.88 -1.56
CA SER A 37 7.48 -5.38 -2.72
C SER A 37 8.56 -6.39 -2.37
N ASP A 38 9.27 -6.21 -1.25
CA ASP A 38 10.27 -7.17 -0.79
C ASP A 38 9.64 -8.51 -0.35
N GLU A 39 8.48 -8.46 0.30
CA GLU A 39 7.74 -9.66 0.67
C GLU A 39 7.22 -10.39 -0.58
N ALA A 40 6.77 -9.67 -1.59
CA ALA A 40 6.37 -10.27 -2.86
C ALA A 40 7.54 -11.05 -3.48
N GLY A 41 8.75 -10.49 -3.45
CA GLY A 41 9.96 -11.15 -3.90
C GLY A 41 10.29 -12.41 -3.08
N ASP A 42 10.22 -12.32 -1.75
CA ASP A 42 10.42 -13.46 -0.86
C ASP A 42 9.42 -14.58 -1.11
N PHE A 43 8.16 -14.21 -1.33
CA PHE A 43 7.10 -15.17 -1.64
C PHE A 43 7.36 -15.89 -2.97
N LEU A 44 7.78 -15.16 -4.00
CA LEU A 44 8.12 -15.76 -5.28
C LEU A 44 9.31 -16.72 -5.16
N ALA A 45 10.33 -16.37 -4.37
CA ALA A 45 11.46 -17.25 -4.11
C ALA A 45 11.03 -18.53 -3.37
N PHE A 46 10.14 -18.39 -2.38
CA PHE A 46 9.55 -19.54 -1.69
C PHE A 46 8.81 -20.45 -2.65
N LEU A 47 7.96 -19.88 -3.53
CA LEU A 47 7.17 -20.64 -4.50
C LEU A 47 8.04 -21.40 -5.49
N ALA A 48 9.19 -20.86 -5.87
CA ALA A 48 10.12 -21.50 -6.81
C ALA A 48 10.64 -22.84 -6.31
N GLU A 49 10.64 -23.06 -4.99
CA GLU A 49 11.08 -24.29 -4.35
C GLU A 49 9.93 -25.25 -4.03
N GLN A 50 8.69 -24.89 -4.33
CA GLN A 50 7.52 -25.70 -4.02
C GLN A 50 7.09 -26.52 -5.24
N PRO A 51 6.62 -27.78 -5.06
CA PRO A 51 6.06 -28.59 -6.14
C PRO A 51 4.64 -28.14 -6.47
N PHE A 52 4.47 -26.86 -6.75
CA PHE A 52 3.18 -26.22 -6.94
C PHE A 52 3.05 -25.67 -8.37
N VAL A 53 1.87 -25.89 -8.97
CA VAL A 53 1.55 -25.40 -10.31
C VAL A 53 0.16 -24.74 -10.26
N GLY A 54 0.03 -23.57 -10.86
CA GLY A 54 -1.24 -22.85 -10.96
C GLY A 54 -1.26 -21.53 -10.19
N PRO A 55 -2.42 -20.87 -10.12
CA PRO A 55 -2.55 -19.58 -9.44
C PRO A 55 -2.50 -19.71 -7.93
N ILE A 56 -1.94 -18.71 -7.27
CA ILE A 56 -1.87 -18.61 -5.82
C ILE A 56 -1.88 -17.14 -5.42
N ASN A 57 -2.63 -16.84 -4.35
CA ASN A 57 -2.75 -15.48 -3.84
C ASN A 57 -1.68 -15.18 -2.79
N GLY A 58 -1.17 -13.94 -2.81
CA GLY A 58 -0.27 -13.41 -1.78
C GLY A 58 -0.72 -12.04 -1.35
N SER A 59 -0.77 -11.80 -0.05
CA SER A 59 -1.13 -10.52 0.54
C SER A 59 -0.68 -10.47 2.01
N ALA A 60 -0.32 -9.29 2.50
CA ALA A 60 -0.17 -9.09 3.92
C ALA A 60 -1.52 -9.23 4.62
N HIS A 61 -1.51 -9.57 5.91
CA HIS A 61 -2.71 -9.58 6.73
C HIS A 61 -3.07 -8.16 7.16
N GLY A 62 -4.37 -7.86 7.21
CA GLY A 62 -4.88 -6.56 7.58
C GLY A 62 -5.11 -5.65 6.38
N THR A 63 -5.79 -4.54 6.64
CA THR A 63 -6.15 -3.56 5.61
C THR A 63 -5.84 -2.14 6.11
N ALA A 64 -5.76 -1.21 5.17
CA ALA A 64 -5.71 0.22 5.45
C ALA A 64 -6.52 0.96 4.40
N SER A 65 -7.17 2.04 4.80
CA SER A 65 -7.86 2.93 3.86
C SER A 65 -6.94 4.05 3.41
N VAL A 66 -7.31 4.72 2.32
CA VAL A 66 -6.63 5.95 1.90
C VAL A 66 -6.73 7.00 3.00
N ALA A 67 -7.87 7.09 3.70
CA ALA A 67 -8.04 7.97 4.86
C ALA A 67 -7.00 7.72 5.95
N ASP A 68 -6.72 6.45 6.26
CA ASP A 68 -5.69 6.07 7.24
C ASP A 68 -4.31 6.54 6.81
N ILE A 69 -3.98 6.37 5.53
CA ILE A 69 -2.70 6.79 4.96
C ILE A 69 -2.53 8.32 5.06
N LEU A 70 -3.55 9.06 4.64
CA LEU A 70 -3.53 10.52 4.68
C LEU A 70 -3.49 11.06 6.11
N ALA A 71 -4.20 10.42 7.04
CA ALA A 71 -4.16 10.77 8.47
C ALA A 71 -2.76 10.59 9.06
N TYR A 72 -2.07 9.51 8.68
CA TYR A 72 -0.71 9.27 9.13
C TYR A 72 0.25 10.35 8.61
N VAL A 73 0.14 10.73 7.34
CA VAL A 73 0.97 11.77 6.74
C VAL A 73 0.72 13.12 7.45
N GLU A 74 -0.55 13.46 7.72
CA GLU A 74 -0.90 14.67 8.45
C GLU A 74 -0.31 14.68 9.85
N GLN A 75 -0.39 13.57 10.57
CA GLN A 75 0.17 13.43 11.91
C GLN A 75 1.69 13.65 11.91
N LYS A 76 2.38 13.12 10.91
CA LYS A 76 3.85 13.18 10.84
C LYS A 76 4.39 14.49 10.27
N THR A 77 3.67 15.14 9.37
CA THR A 77 4.16 16.31 8.63
C THR A 77 3.40 17.58 8.93
N GLY A 78 2.22 17.50 9.54
CA GLY A 78 1.31 18.62 9.71
C GLY A 78 0.64 19.06 8.41
N LYS A 79 0.82 18.32 7.31
CA LYS A 79 0.27 18.64 5.99
C LYS A 79 -1.02 17.87 5.75
N GLN A 80 -2.12 18.60 5.63
CA GLN A 80 -3.42 18.04 5.34
C GLN A 80 -3.61 17.86 3.83
N ALA A 81 -4.13 16.70 3.42
CA ALA A 81 -4.42 16.42 2.02
C ALA A 81 -5.55 17.31 1.52
N ILE A 82 -5.45 17.75 0.27
CA ILE A 82 -6.48 18.53 -0.41
C ILE A 82 -7.25 17.58 -1.33
N LEU A 83 -8.50 17.30 -0.96
CA LEU A 83 -9.38 16.40 -1.72
C LEU A 83 -10.39 17.21 -2.50
N ARG A 84 -10.37 17.10 -3.84
CA ARG A 84 -11.26 17.84 -4.74
C ARG A 84 -11.65 16.98 -5.93
N ALA A 85 -12.88 17.18 -6.42
CA ALA A 85 -13.39 16.45 -7.58
C ALA A 85 -12.59 16.72 -8.87
N ASP A 86 -11.95 17.89 -8.97
CA ASP A 86 -11.12 18.28 -10.11
C ASP A 86 -9.61 18.06 -9.87
N GLY A 87 -9.24 17.40 -8.75
CA GLY A 87 -7.86 17.07 -8.46
C GLY A 87 -7.32 15.93 -9.31
N ASP A 88 -6.02 15.65 -9.17
CA ASP A 88 -5.38 14.54 -9.88
C ASP A 88 -5.99 13.21 -9.44
N PRO A 89 -6.40 12.33 -10.36
CA PRO A 89 -6.97 11.03 -10.00
C PRO A 89 -5.98 10.17 -9.20
N ALA A 90 -6.40 9.71 -8.03
CA ALA A 90 -5.57 8.86 -7.18
C ALA A 90 -5.46 7.43 -7.76
N PRO A 91 -4.30 6.77 -7.59
CA PRO A 91 -4.02 5.51 -8.28
C PRO A 91 -4.87 4.31 -7.82
N TYR A 92 -5.44 4.35 -6.61
CA TYR A 92 -6.31 3.26 -6.12
C TYR A 92 -7.80 3.56 -6.31
N ASN A 93 -8.17 4.59 -7.04
CA ASN A 93 -9.56 4.86 -7.36
C ASN A 93 -10.19 3.66 -8.07
N GLY A 94 -11.47 3.41 -7.74
CA GLY A 94 -12.20 2.27 -8.26
C GLY A 94 -12.03 0.99 -7.43
N GLU A 95 -11.03 0.92 -6.56
CA GLU A 95 -10.87 -0.21 -5.65
C GLU A 95 -11.92 -0.14 -4.55
N THR A 96 -12.58 -1.27 -4.31
CA THR A 96 -13.56 -1.43 -3.22
C THR A 96 -12.99 -2.32 -2.13
N ALA A 97 -13.68 -2.42 -0.99
CA ALA A 97 -13.29 -3.31 0.09
C ALA A 97 -13.13 -4.74 -0.44
N TYR A 98 -11.95 -5.32 -0.24
CA TYR A 98 -11.70 -6.72 -0.59
C TYR A 98 -10.73 -7.35 0.40
N SER A 99 -10.83 -8.65 0.54
CA SER A 99 -9.82 -9.45 1.22
C SER A 99 -9.33 -10.53 0.27
N ILE A 100 -8.02 -10.76 0.27
CA ILE A 100 -7.42 -11.82 -0.51
C ILE A 100 -7.20 -13.02 0.38
N ASP A 101 -7.78 -14.16 0.00
CA ASP A 101 -7.61 -15.41 0.73
C ASP A 101 -6.22 -16.00 0.43
N THR A 102 -5.38 -16.06 1.45
CA THR A 102 -4.01 -16.56 1.37
C THR A 102 -3.85 -17.98 1.93
N THR A 103 -4.95 -18.68 2.22
CA THR A 103 -4.95 -20.00 2.86
C THR A 103 -4.10 -21.00 2.08
N LYS A 104 -4.15 -20.97 0.75
CA LYS A 104 -3.37 -21.89 -0.10
C LYS A 104 -1.86 -21.72 0.09
N ALA A 105 -1.37 -20.49 0.08
CA ALA A 105 0.04 -20.19 0.30
C ALA A 105 0.47 -20.57 1.72
N GLU A 106 -0.37 -20.28 2.70
CA GLU A 106 -0.11 -20.61 4.11
C GLU A 106 -0.09 -22.12 4.33
N SER A 107 -0.92 -22.88 3.62
CA SER A 107 -0.92 -24.33 3.66
C SER A 107 0.38 -24.94 3.13
N LEU A 108 1.10 -24.23 2.26
CA LEU A 108 2.43 -24.62 1.77
C LEU A 108 3.55 -24.28 2.76
N GLY A 109 3.25 -23.50 3.81
CA GLY A 109 4.22 -23.14 4.86
C GLY A 109 4.68 -21.68 4.83
N TYR A 110 4.14 -20.84 3.97
CA TYR A 110 4.48 -19.41 3.95
C TYR A 110 3.68 -18.63 4.98
N SER A 111 4.35 -17.71 5.69
CA SER A 111 3.70 -16.80 6.66
C SER A 111 3.81 -15.37 6.15
N PHE A 112 2.66 -14.77 5.83
CA PHE A 112 2.62 -13.37 5.42
C PHE A 112 2.72 -12.44 6.62
N SER A 113 3.32 -11.26 6.39
CA SER A 113 3.42 -10.20 7.39
C SER A 113 2.08 -9.57 7.71
N ASN A 114 2.03 -8.80 8.79
CA ASN A 114 0.89 -7.99 9.18
C ASN A 114 1.10 -6.55 8.71
N LEU A 115 0.15 -6.01 7.95
CA LEU A 115 0.23 -4.67 7.38
C LEU A 115 0.52 -3.58 8.44
N PRO A 116 -0.15 -3.57 9.62
CA PRO A 116 0.13 -2.55 10.63
C PRO A 116 1.56 -2.54 11.16
N ASP A 117 2.28 -3.66 11.05
CA ASP A 117 3.64 -3.77 11.56
C ASP A 117 4.66 -3.02 10.69
N TRP A 118 4.40 -2.87 9.39
CA TRP A 118 5.37 -2.26 8.48
C TRP A 118 4.86 -1.05 7.70
N LEU A 119 3.55 -0.83 7.59
CA LEU A 119 3.02 0.29 6.81
C LEU A 119 3.49 1.66 7.35
N PRO A 120 3.50 1.90 8.68
CA PRO A 120 4.02 3.18 9.19
C PRO A 120 5.45 3.46 8.77
N GLY A 121 6.34 2.46 8.87
CA GLY A 121 7.73 2.60 8.45
C GLY A 121 7.89 2.87 6.95
N LEU A 122 7.05 2.24 6.12
CA LEU A 122 7.03 2.48 4.69
C LEU A 122 6.56 3.91 4.38
N LEU A 123 5.55 4.38 5.06
CA LEU A 123 5.06 5.76 4.92
C LEU A 123 6.12 6.78 5.39
N ASP A 124 6.83 6.49 6.48
CA ASP A 124 7.95 7.34 6.92
C ASP A 124 9.03 7.43 5.85
N ALA A 125 9.35 6.33 5.19
CA ALA A 125 10.31 6.31 4.10
C ALA A 125 9.82 7.11 2.87
N CYS A 126 8.53 7.03 2.54
CA CYS A 126 7.92 7.85 1.50
C CYS A 126 7.98 9.34 1.85
N ILE A 127 7.72 9.69 3.10
CA ILE A 127 7.83 11.08 3.59
C ILE A 127 9.26 11.58 3.44
N ALA A 128 10.25 10.79 3.82
CA ALA A 128 11.66 11.13 3.66
C ALA A 128 12.03 11.33 2.19
N GLU A 129 11.57 10.47 1.30
CA GLU A 129 11.79 10.58 -0.14
C GLU A 129 11.27 11.91 -0.69
N VAL A 130 10.08 12.34 -0.27
CA VAL A 130 9.47 13.59 -0.71
C VAL A 130 10.25 14.79 -0.16
N ARG A 131 10.71 14.74 1.11
CA ARG A 131 11.48 15.83 1.73
C ARG A 131 12.84 16.04 1.08
N ASP A 132 13.47 14.95 0.66
CA ASP A 132 14.84 14.96 0.12
C ASP A 132 14.88 15.23 -1.40
N ALA A 133 13.71 15.28 -2.02
CA ALA A 133 13.60 15.52 -3.46
C ALA A 133 13.80 17.00 -3.83
#